data_09e1090387ca8126f2f967b7b8d3877f
#
_entry.id   09e1090387ca8126f2f967b7b8d3877f
#
_cell.length_a   1.000
_cell.length_b   1.000
_cell.length_c   1.000
_cell.angle_alpha   90.00
_cell.angle_beta   90.00
_cell.angle_gamma   90.00
#
_symmetry.space_group_name_H-M   'P 1'
#
loop_
_entity.id
_entity.type
_entity.pdbx_description
1 polymer ?
#
loop_
_entity_poly.entity_id
_entity_poly.type
_entity_poly.pdbx_seq_one_letter_code
_entity_poly.pdbx_strand_id
1 'polypeptide(L)'
;VTGTDVDDQSKAVQKADTLIEAMGWIRRFRGKTTVIKLGGSLMANPDAMRHTLMDIIFMETVGMRPVVVHGGGPSINKAMEAAAIEPVWIKGRRVTDARTLEIVEQTLGYELNTFLTDEVERLGGRAMNLNFRTTNVLFGEKLLLEEPGSEPIDLGFVGQVTRVDRQTIESLTYTGQIPFIPSMCIDQQGQKYNVNADTAAMAVAEALGAEKLIFISD
;
A
#
# COMPACT_ATOMS: atom_id res chain seq x y z
N VAL A 1 -37.40 37.09 -7.39
CA VAL A 1 -36.27 36.22 -6.97
C VAL A 1 -36.88 34.86 -6.67
N THR A 2 -36.69 33.91 -7.57
CA THR A 2 -37.27 32.56 -7.50
C THR A 2 -36.48 31.72 -6.49
N GLY A 3 -37.14 30.82 -5.76
CA GLY A 3 -36.58 30.01 -4.67
C GLY A 3 -35.37 29.14 -5.07
N THR A 4 -35.09 28.97 -6.36
CA THR A 4 -33.90 28.31 -6.93
C THR A 4 -32.60 29.09 -6.73
N ASP A 5 -32.65 30.44 -6.77
CA ASP A 5 -31.44 31.28 -6.59
C ASP A 5 -30.94 31.28 -5.14
N VAL A 6 -31.83 31.18 -4.17
CA VAL A 6 -31.46 31.16 -2.73
C VAL A 6 -30.84 29.81 -2.36
N ASP A 7 -31.34 28.70 -2.91
CA ASP A 7 -30.80 27.35 -2.68
C ASP A 7 -29.40 27.18 -3.32
N ASP A 8 -29.17 27.74 -4.51
CA ASP A 8 -27.87 27.71 -5.17
C ASP A 8 -26.83 28.60 -4.46
N GLN A 9 -27.22 29.78 -3.94
CA GLN A 9 -26.35 30.60 -3.12
C GLN A 9 -25.98 29.93 -1.80
N SER A 10 -26.93 29.30 -1.13
CA SER A 10 -26.68 28.55 0.10
C SER A 10 -25.70 27.39 -0.13
N LYS A 11 -25.87 26.63 -1.21
CA LYS A 11 -24.96 25.54 -1.60
C LYS A 11 -23.54 26.05 -1.96
N ALA A 12 -23.45 27.21 -2.61
CA ALA A 12 -22.17 27.80 -2.94
C ALA A 12 -21.40 28.26 -1.67
N VAL A 13 -22.08 28.89 -0.73
CA VAL A 13 -21.49 29.27 0.57
C VAL A 13 -21.03 28.02 1.33
N GLN A 14 -21.85 26.99 1.42
CA GLN A 14 -21.50 25.75 2.12
C GLN A 14 -20.27 25.06 1.50
N LYS A 15 -20.14 25.06 0.17
CA LYS A 15 -18.95 24.56 -0.51
C LYS A 15 -17.70 25.39 -0.20
N ALA A 16 -17.85 26.72 -0.14
CA ALA A 16 -16.75 27.63 0.22
C ALA A 16 -16.30 27.39 1.68
N ASP A 17 -17.22 27.27 2.61
CA ASP A 17 -16.92 26.98 4.02
C ASP A 17 -16.18 25.62 4.18
N THR A 18 -16.62 24.59 3.48
CA THR A 18 -15.93 23.29 3.44
C THR A 18 -14.50 23.40 2.94
N LEU A 19 -14.24 24.20 1.89
CA LEU A 19 -12.90 24.45 1.38
C LEU A 19 -12.03 25.23 2.38
N ILE A 20 -12.59 26.22 3.06
CA ILE A 20 -11.88 26.99 4.10
C ILE A 20 -11.50 26.08 5.27
N GLU A 21 -12.39 25.21 5.72
CA GLU A 21 -12.10 24.23 6.76
C GLU A 21 -10.98 23.26 6.31
N ALA A 22 -11.07 22.74 5.08
CA ALA A 22 -10.06 21.84 4.52
C ALA A 22 -8.67 22.50 4.44
N MET A 23 -8.58 23.82 4.16
CA MET A 23 -7.31 24.54 4.12
C MET A 23 -6.51 24.45 5.44
N GLY A 24 -7.18 24.43 6.59
CA GLY A 24 -6.53 24.26 7.90
C GLY A 24 -5.82 22.91 7.98
N TRP A 25 -6.46 21.85 7.54
CA TRP A 25 -5.90 20.51 7.51
C TRP A 25 -4.78 20.36 6.47
N ILE A 26 -4.98 20.90 5.26
CA ILE A 26 -3.97 20.91 4.21
C ILE A 26 -2.67 21.57 4.70
N ARG A 27 -2.77 22.75 5.33
CA ARG A 27 -1.60 23.45 5.91
C ARG A 27 -0.90 22.62 7.00
N ARG A 28 -1.67 21.92 7.83
CA ARG A 28 -1.13 21.10 8.93
C ARG A 28 -0.36 19.89 8.41
N PHE A 29 -0.84 19.24 7.35
CA PHE A 29 -0.26 18.01 6.83
C PHE A 29 0.65 18.23 5.62
N ARG A 30 0.77 19.44 5.11
CA ARG A 30 1.67 19.76 4.00
C ARG A 30 3.13 19.39 4.35
N GLY A 31 3.79 18.67 3.45
CA GLY A 31 5.16 18.18 3.65
C GLY A 31 5.27 17.00 4.62
N LYS A 32 4.16 16.52 5.18
CA LYS A 32 4.15 15.36 6.08
C LYS A 32 3.99 14.07 5.30
N THR A 33 4.74 13.05 5.71
CA THR A 33 4.63 11.71 5.15
C THR A 33 3.43 10.99 5.76
N THR A 34 2.61 10.38 4.90
CA THR A 34 1.52 9.50 5.30
C THR A 34 1.69 8.17 4.60
N VAL A 35 1.80 7.10 5.37
CA VAL A 35 1.82 5.74 4.83
C VAL A 35 0.40 5.21 4.78
N ILE A 36 0.01 4.64 3.64
CA ILE A 36 -1.33 4.12 3.39
C ILE A 36 -1.21 2.65 3.02
N LYS A 37 -1.76 1.77 3.85
CA LYS A 37 -1.86 0.36 3.51
C LYS A 37 -3.16 0.10 2.77
N LEU A 38 -3.06 -0.45 1.56
CA LEU A 38 -4.19 -0.91 0.78
C LEU A 38 -4.41 -2.40 0.98
N GLY A 39 -5.59 -2.77 1.51
CA GLY A 39 -6.02 -4.16 1.65
C GLY A 39 -6.43 -4.77 0.30
N GLY A 40 -6.34 -6.09 0.22
CA GLY A 40 -6.69 -6.80 -1.00
C GLY A 40 -8.16 -6.72 -1.38
N SER A 41 -9.05 -6.56 -0.42
CA SER A 41 -10.50 -6.44 -0.62
C SER A 41 -10.90 -5.18 -1.40
N LEU A 42 -10.15 -4.09 -1.22
CA LEU A 42 -10.34 -2.86 -2.00
C LEU A 42 -10.28 -3.14 -3.51
N MET A 43 -9.45 -4.11 -3.93
CA MET A 43 -9.29 -4.50 -5.33
C MET A 43 -10.53 -5.20 -5.91
N ALA A 44 -11.41 -5.73 -5.06
CA ALA A 44 -12.67 -6.35 -5.48
C ALA A 44 -13.77 -5.32 -5.79
N ASN A 45 -13.58 -4.05 -5.40
CA ASN A 45 -14.52 -2.96 -5.66
C ASN A 45 -13.86 -1.85 -6.50
N PRO A 46 -14.06 -1.83 -7.83
CA PRO A 46 -13.41 -0.86 -8.72
C PRO A 46 -13.72 0.60 -8.39
N ASP A 47 -14.95 0.91 -7.96
CA ASP A 47 -15.34 2.28 -7.62
C ASP A 47 -14.67 2.75 -6.32
N ALA A 48 -14.67 1.91 -5.29
CA ALA A 48 -13.98 2.21 -4.03
C ALA A 48 -12.47 2.37 -4.25
N MET A 49 -11.86 1.50 -5.05
CA MET A 49 -10.44 1.60 -5.42
C MET A 49 -10.17 2.91 -6.15
N ARG A 50 -10.96 3.25 -7.17
CA ARG A 50 -10.79 4.49 -7.92
C ARG A 50 -10.89 5.73 -7.03
N HIS A 51 -11.88 5.80 -6.14
CA HIS A 51 -12.01 6.91 -5.18
C HIS A 51 -10.81 6.98 -4.24
N THR A 52 -10.36 5.85 -3.70
CA THR A 52 -9.17 5.81 -2.84
C THR A 52 -7.92 6.30 -3.55
N LEU A 53 -7.70 5.88 -4.81
CA LEU A 53 -6.57 6.37 -5.60
C LEU A 53 -6.67 7.88 -5.88
N MET A 54 -7.87 8.40 -6.15
CA MET A 54 -8.09 9.84 -6.28
C MET A 54 -7.78 10.61 -5.00
N ASP A 55 -8.16 10.08 -3.83
CA ASP A 55 -7.84 10.67 -2.54
C ASP A 55 -6.32 10.70 -2.30
N ILE A 56 -5.60 9.64 -2.66
CA ILE A 56 -4.14 9.57 -2.57
C ILE A 56 -3.48 10.60 -3.52
N ILE A 57 -3.98 10.73 -4.74
CA ILE A 57 -3.52 11.76 -5.70
C ILE A 57 -3.80 13.16 -5.15
N PHE A 58 -4.98 13.38 -4.58
CA PHE A 58 -5.32 14.66 -3.94
C PHE A 58 -4.34 14.99 -2.80
N MET A 59 -3.99 14.02 -1.95
CA MET A 59 -3.00 14.22 -0.89
C MET A 59 -1.66 14.73 -1.46
N GLU A 60 -1.16 14.12 -2.52
CA GLU A 60 0.08 14.57 -3.20
C GLU A 60 -0.08 15.97 -3.77
N THR A 61 -1.18 16.24 -4.48
CA THR A 61 -1.49 17.53 -5.12
C THR A 61 -1.50 18.69 -4.12
N VAL A 62 -1.97 18.47 -2.90
CA VAL A 62 -1.95 19.51 -1.84
C VAL A 62 -0.63 19.58 -1.07
N GLY A 63 0.37 18.81 -1.50
CA GLY A 63 1.73 18.85 -0.99
C GLY A 63 1.99 17.95 0.23
N MET A 64 1.14 16.97 0.50
CA MET A 64 1.44 15.85 1.40
C MET A 64 2.36 14.85 0.67
N ARG A 65 2.91 13.89 1.41
CA ARG A 65 3.79 12.85 0.87
C ARG A 65 3.19 11.46 1.12
N PRO A 66 2.22 11.02 0.29
CA PRO A 66 1.67 9.69 0.41
C PRO A 66 2.67 8.62 -0.04
N VAL A 67 2.72 7.52 0.71
CA VAL A 67 3.47 6.30 0.39
C VAL A 67 2.51 5.14 0.53
N VAL A 68 2.37 4.34 -0.51
CA VAL A 68 1.41 3.23 -0.53
C VAL A 68 2.14 1.91 -0.33
N VAL A 69 1.67 1.14 0.66
CA VAL A 69 2.04 -0.27 0.82
C VAL A 69 0.80 -1.10 0.54
N HIS A 70 0.90 -2.08 -0.35
CA HIS A 70 -0.27 -2.87 -0.70
C HIS A 70 -0.05 -4.37 -0.48
N GLY A 71 -1.14 -5.03 -0.10
CA GLY A 71 -1.30 -6.47 -0.16
C GLY A 71 -2.05 -6.89 -1.43
N GLY A 72 -2.43 -8.16 -1.50
CA GLY A 72 -3.13 -8.71 -2.66
C GLY A 72 -3.72 -10.09 -2.38
N GLY A 73 -4.14 -10.36 -1.15
CA GLY A 73 -4.64 -11.67 -0.73
C GLY A 73 -5.66 -12.31 -1.68
N PRO A 74 -6.75 -11.63 -2.06
CA PRO A 74 -7.74 -12.15 -2.99
C PRO A 74 -7.16 -12.45 -4.38
N SER A 75 -6.29 -11.58 -4.92
CA SER A 75 -5.65 -11.81 -6.23
C SER A 75 -4.71 -13.00 -6.19
N ILE A 76 -3.94 -13.15 -5.10
CA ILE A 76 -3.07 -14.31 -4.89
C ILE A 76 -3.91 -15.59 -4.75
N ASN A 77 -5.04 -15.57 -4.01
CA ASN A 77 -5.93 -16.72 -3.89
C ASN A 77 -6.46 -17.17 -5.26
N LYS A 78 -6.91 -16.22 -6.09
CA LYS A 78 -7.37 -16.50 -7.45
C LYS A 78 -6.28 -17.11 -8.33
N ALA A 79 -5.04 -16.61 -8.23
CA ALA A 79 -3.91 -17.16 -8.97
C ALA A 79 -3.51 -18.56 -8.48
N MET A 80 -3.57 -18.82 -7.16
CA MET A 80 -3.34 -20.15 -6.59
C MET A 80 -4.41 -21.14 -7.00
N GLU A 81 -5.68 -20.73 -7.01
CA GLU A 81 -6.80 -21.56 -7.49
C GLU A 81 -6.60 -21.96 -8.97
N ALA A 82 -6.22 -21.00 -9.82
CA ALA A 82 -5.91 -21.28 -11.23
C ALA A 82 -4.73 -22.25 -11.41
N ALA A 83 -3.80 -22.27 -10.45
CA ALA A 83 -2.66 -23.20 -10.40
C ALA A 83 -2.99 -24.52 -9.68
N ALA A 84 -4.23 -24.76 -9.26
CA ALA A 84 -4.68 -25.88 -8.46
C ALA A 84 -3.89 -26.05 -7.13
N ILE A 85 -3.61 -24.92 -6.46
CA ILE A 85 -2.95 -24.87 -5.15
C ILE A 85 -3.92 -24.32 -4.12
N GLU A 86 -4.17 -25.06 -3.07
CA GLU A 86 -5.00 -24.60 -1.94
C GLU A 86 -4.17 -23.72 -1.00
N PRO A 87 -4.67 -22.51 -0.64
CA PRO A 87 -3.97 -21.65 0.31
C PRO A 87 -4.07 -22.19 1.74
N VAL A 88 -2.94 -22.35 2.39
CA VAL A 88 -2.84 -22.72 3.81
C VAL A 88 -2.51 -21.48 4.64
N TRP A 89 -3.21 -21.32 5.77
CA TRP A 89 -3.06 -20.18 6.66
C TRP A 89 -2.74 -20.63 8.08
N ILE A 90 -1.73 -20.02 8.66
CA ILE A 90 -1.37 -20.21 10.08
C ILE A 90 -1.25 -18.81 10.72
N LYS A 91 -2.05 -18.57 11.76
CA LYS A 91 -2.07 -17.29 12.52
C LYS A 91 -2.18 -16.05 11.60
N GLY A 92 -3.06 -16.11 10.62
CA GLY A 92 -3.30 -15.00 9.68
C GLY A 92 -2.18 -14.78 8.66
N ARG A 93 -1.21 -15.69 8.57
CA ARG A 93 -0.14 -15.65 7.57
C ARG A 93 -0.27 -16.81 6.60
N ARG A 94 -0.07 -16.58 5.33
CA ARG A 94 -0.08 -17.60 4.29
C ARG A 94 1.20 -18.42 4.37
N VAL A 95 1.08 -19.73 4.53
CA VAL A 95 2.21 -20.65 4.32
C VAL A 95 2.65 -20.51 2.86
N THR A 96 3.91 -20.27 2.63
CA THR A 96 4.45 -19.89 1.31
C THR A 96 5.60 -20.83 0.97
N ASP A 97 5.33 -21.88 0.22
CA ASP A 97 6.37 -22.72 -0.38
C ASP A 97 6.97 -22.08 -1.64
N ALA A 98 7.91 -22.70 -2.28
CA ALA A 98 8.59 -22.16 -3.46
C ALA A 98 7.60 -21.83 -4.60
N ARG A 99 6.65 -22.73 -4.87
CA ARG A 99 5.65 -22.53 -5.93
C ARG A 99 4.66 -21.43 -5.59
N THR A 100 4.25 -21.36 -4.34
CA THR A 100 3.40 -20.26 -3.84
C THR A 100 4.14 -18.92 -3.90
N LEU A 101 5.45 -18.89 -3.60
CA LEU A 101 6.26 -17.66 -3.68
C LEU A 101 6.31 -17.12 -5.11
N GLU A 102 6.48 -17.98 -6.11
CA GLU A 102 6.46 -17.57 -7.53
C GLU A 102 5.13 -16.90 -7.90
N ILE A 103 4.01 -17.49 -7.47
CA ILE A 103 2.67 -16.91 -7.67
C ILE A 103 2.54 -15.56 -6.96
N VAL A 104 2.98 -15.48 -5.71
CA VAL A 104 2.94 -14.23 -4.92
C VAL A 104 3.77 -13.15 -5.60
N GLU A 105 4.99 -13.47 -6.04
CA GLU A 105 5.87 -12.52 -6.71
C GLU A 105 5.24 -12.01 -8.01
N GLN A 106 4.72 -12.90 -8.85
CA GLN A 106 4.10 -12.53 -10.11
C GLN A 106 2.85 -11.67 -9.87
N THR A 107 1.94 -12.13 -9.03
CA THR A 107 0.64 -11.47 -8.81
C THR A 107 0.79 -10.17 -8.02
N LEU A 108 1.47 -10.21 -6.87
CA LEU A 108 1.58 -9.08 -5.96
C LEU A 108 2.68 -8.11 -6.40
N GLY A 109 3.87 -8.66 -6.67
CA GLY A 109 5.06 -7.86 -6.96
C GLY A 109 5.04 -7.19 -8.33
N TYR A 110 4.35 -7.78 -9.31
CA TYR A 110 4.35 -7.24 -10.66
C TYR A 110 2.96 -6.86 -11.16
N GLU A 111 2.03 -7.80 -11.30
CA GLU A 111 0.73 -7.52 -11.94
C GLU A 111 -0.06 -6.46 -11.18
N LEU A 112 -0.29 -6.68 -9.89
CA LEU A 112 -1.06 -5.77 -9.07
C LEU A 112 -0.34 -4.45 -8.82
N ASN A 113 0.98 -4.50 -8.57
CA ASN A 113 1.78 -3.31 -8.35
C ASN A 113 1.79 -2.40 -9.58
N THR A 114 1.97 -2.97 -10.79
CA THR A 114 1.89 -2.23 -12.05
C THR A 114 0.47 -1.70 -12.30
N PHE A 115 -0.55 -2.54 -12.13
CA PHE A 115 -1.93 -2.13 -12.30
C PHE A 115 -2.30 -0.90 -11.45
N LEU A 116 -1.89 -0.88 -10.17
CA LEU A 116 -2.18 0.25 -9.28
C LEU A 116 -1.47 1.54 -9.71
N THR A 117 -0.22 1.44 -10.15
CA THR A 117 0.52 2.61 -10.64
C THR A 117 -0.04 3.14 -11.94
N ASP A 118 -0.40 2.27 -12.88
CA ASP A 118 -1.02 2.65 -14.16
C ASP A 118 -2.38 3.34 -13.94
N GLU A 119 -3.18 2.86 -12.96
CA GLU A 119 -4.44 3.52 -12.60
C GLU A 119 -4.22 4.91 -12.02
N VAL A 120 -3.20 5.11 -11.17
CA VAL A 120 -2.85 6.45 -10.67
C VAL A 120 -2.46 7.38 -11.82
N GLU A 121 -1.63 6.92 -12.74
CA GLU A 121 -1.23 7.72 -13.91
C GLU A 121 -2.41 8.04 -14.81
N ARG A 122 -3.31 7.08 -15.05
CA ARG A 122 -4.54 7.29 -15.81
C ARG A 122 -5.47 8.33 -15.16
N LEU A 123 -5.45 8.44 -13.83
CA LEU A 123 -6.19 9.43 -13.06
C LEU A 123 -5.47 10.79 -12.95
N GLY A 124 -4.30 10.94 -13.58
CA GLY A 124 -3.54 12.19 -13.62
C GLY A 124 -2.53 12.39 -12.47
N GLY A 125 -2.32 11.36 -11.64
CA GLY A 125 -1.26 11.35 -10.65
C GLY A 125 0.08 10.89 -11.24
N ARG A 126 1.12 10.87 -10.41
CA ARG A 126 2.44 10.33 -10.76
C ARG A 126 2.80 9.25 -9.75
N ALA A 127 2.96 8.02 -10.20
CA ALA A 127 3.27 6.89 -9.33
C ALA A 127 4.59 6.22 -9.75
N MET A 128 5.20 5.54 -8.79
CA MET A 128 6.37 4.70 -9.03
C MET A 128 6.17 3.33 -8.37
N ASN A 129 6.21 2.29 -9.17
CA ASN A 129 6.20 0.93 -8.69
C ASN A 129 7.58 0.54 -8.13
N LEU A 130 7.64 0.14 -6.85
CA LEU A 130 8.86 -0.25 -6.16
C LEU A 130 8.85 -1.76 -5.92
N ASN A 131 9.38 -2.52 -6.87
CA ASN A 131 9.42 -3.98 -6.83
C ASN A 131 10.80 -4.53 -7.26
N PHE A 132 10.95 -5.84 -7.32
CA PHE A 132 12.23 -6.48 -7.64
C PHE A 132 12.70 -6.30 -9.10
N ARG A 133 11.84 -5.81 -10.01
CA ARG A 133 12.20 -5.48 -11.41
C ARG A 133 12.59 -4.03 -11.60
N THR A 134 12.16 -3.16 -10.70
CA THR A 134 12.49 -1.73 -10.71
C THR A 134 13.51 -1.42 -9.62
N THR A 135 13.03 -1.06 -8.44
CA THR A 135 13.87 -0.79 -7.28
C THR A 135 13.22 -1.39 -6.04
N ASN A 136 13.89 -2.34 -5.40
CA ASN A 136 13.41 -2.88 -4.14
C ASN A 136 13.80 -1.96 -2.97
N VAL A 137 12.86 -1.75 -2.06
CA VAL A 137 13.06 -0.88 -0.87
C VAL A 137 12.83 -1.61 0.45
N LEU A 138 12.30 -2.85 0.42
CA LEU A 138 12.10 -3.66 1.61
C LEU A 138 13.13 -4.78 1.69
N PHE A 139 13.92 -4.78 2.75
CA PHE A 139 14.88 -5.81 3.06
C PHE A 139 14.49 -6.50 4.35
N GLY A 140 14.75 -7.80 4.44
CA GLY A 140 14.30 -8.58 5.57
C GLY A 140 14.95 -9.93 5.66
N GLU A 141 14.36 -10.78 6.46
CA GLU A 141 14.84 -12.14 6.70
C GLU A 141 13.63 -13.08 6.86
N LYS A 142 13.90 -14.37 6.89
CA LYS A 142 12.88 -15.41 7.11
C LYS A 142 12.22 -15.21 8.48
N LEU A 143 10.89 -15.28 8.50
CA LEU A 143 10.10 -15.27 9.73
C LEU A 143 9.87 -16.68 10.23
N LEU A 144 10.25 -16.93 11.49
CA LEU A 144 9.82 -18.09 12.25
C LEU A 144 8.83 -17.62 13.32
N LEU A 145 7.66 -18.26 13.39
CA LEU A 145 6.68 -17.93 14.44
C LEU A 145 7.03 -18.62 15.75
N GLU A 146 7.41 -17.83 16.73
CA GLU A 146 7.68 -18.31 18.07
C GLU A 146 6.38 -18.55 18.84
N GLU A 147 6.31 -19.66 19.56
CA GLU A 147 5.27 -19.99 20.52
C GLU A 147 5.89 -20.38 21.86
N PRO A 148 5.41 -19.83 22.98
CA PRO A 148 5.91 -20.21 24.29
C PRO A 148 5.74 -21.72 24.52
N GLY A 149 6.84 -22.44 24.74
CA GLY A 149 6.86 -23.87 25.03
C GLY A 149 6.75 -24.81 23.84
N SER A 150 6.83 -24.31 22.62
CA SER A 150 6.81 -25.11 21.39
C SER A 150 8.00 -24.79 20.49
N GLU A 151 8.31 -25.67 19.53
CA GLU A 151 9.28 -25.36 18.50
C GLU A 151 8.74 -24.26 17.57
N PRO A 152 9.61 -23.37 17.05
CA PRO A 152 9.21 -22.32 16.11
C PRO A 152 8.54 -22.92 14.86
N ILE A 153 7.43 -22.30 14.43
CA ILE A 153 6.70 -22.75 13.25
C ILE A 153 7.33 -22.11 12.00
N ASP A 154 7.79 -22.94 11.08
CA ASP A 154 8.27 -22.53 9.77
C ASP A 154 7.11 -22.39 8.77
N LEU A 155 6.91 -21.20 8.23
CA LEU A 155 5.89 -20.90 7.23
C LEU A 155 6.42 -20.95 5.80
N GLY A 156 7.64 -21.45 5.58
CA GLY A 156 8.32 -21.43 4.29
C GLY A 156 8.94 -20.05 3.98
N PHE A 157 8.67 -19.51 2.80
CA PHE A 157 9.20 -18.22 2.33
C PHE A 157 8.34 -17.04 2.83
N VAL A 158 8.09 -17.00 4.11
CA VAL A 158 7.47 -15.86 4.79
C VAL A 158 8.54 -15.07 5.50
N GLY A 159 8.52 -13.76 5.34
CA GLY A 159 9.54 -12.86 5.88
C GLY A 159 9.01 -11.82 6.85
N GLN A 160 9.97 -11.18 7.52
CA GLN A 160 9.78 -9.95 8.26
C GLN A 160 10.74 -8.88 7.73
N VAL A 161 10.25 -7.64 7.65
CA VAL A 161 11.07 -6.50 7.23
C VAL A 161 11.99 -6.10 8.36
N THR A 162 13.29 -6.03 8.09
CA THR A 162 14.32 -5.60 9.05
C THR A 162 14.94 -4.26 8.67
N ARG A 163 14.84 -3.86 7.39
CA ARG A 163 15.36 -2.59 6.89
C ARG A 163 14.52 -2.07 5.72
N VAL A 164 14.29 -0.77 5.70
CA VAL A 164 13.63 -0.05 4.61
C VAL A 164 14.62 0.94 3.98
N ASP A 165 14.66 1.01 2.66
CA ASP A 165 15.42 2.06 1.95
C ASP A 165 14.63 3.37 1.98
N ARG A 166 14.76 4.05 3.10
CA ARG A 166 14.16 5.35 3.36
C ARG A 166 14.55 6.39 2.30
N GLN A 167 15.83 6.43 1.91
CA GLN A 167 16.36 7.46 1.03
C GLN A 167 15.69 7.41 -0.34
N THR A 168 15.52 6.23 -0.91
CA THR A 168 14.83 6.04 -2.18
C THR A 168 13.38 6.49 -2.10
N ILE A 169 12.63 6.10 -1.05
CA ILE A 169 11.23 6.47 -0.88
C ILE A 169 11.08 7.99 -0.71
N GLU A 170 11.91 8.61 0.14
CA GLU A 170 11.87 10.06 0.35
C GLU A 170 12.20 10.83 -0.92
N SER A 171 13.20 10.41 -1.70
CA SER A 171 13.58 11.05 -2.96
C SER A 171 12.43 11.09 -3.96
N LEU A 172 11.65 10.01 -4.06
CA LEU A 172 10.46 9.95 -4.91
C LEU A 172 9.36 10.89 -4.42
N THR A 173 9.05 10.86 -3.13
CA THR A 173 8.00 11.72 -2.56
C THR A 173 8.36 13.20 -2.64
N TYR A 174 9.64 13.58 -2.54
CA TYR A 174 10.10 14.96 -2.73
C TYR A 174 9.94 15.47 -4.16
N THR A 175 9.97 14.56 -5.15
CA THR A 175 9.74 14.90 -6.56
C THR A 175 8.28 14.78 -6.98
N GLY A 176 7.37 14.57 -6.00
CA GLY A 176 5.92 14.45 -6.23
C GLY A 176 5.54 13.15 -6.93
N GLN A 177 6.27 12.08 -6.69
CA GLN A 177 5.89 10.73 -7.10
C GLN A 177 5.33 9.97 -5.90
N ILE A 178 4.31 9.17 -6.13
CA ILE A 178 3.69 8.32 -5.12
C ILE A 178 4.31 6.93 -5.20
N PRO A 179 5.14 6.50 -4.22
CA PRO A 179 5.71 5.17 -4.21
C PRO A 179 4.65 4.11 -3.90
N PHE A 180 4.59 3.04 -4.71
CA PHE A 180 3.76 1.86 -4.48
C PHE A 180 4.64 0.65 -4.19
N ILE A 181 4.54 0.11 -2.99
CA ILE A 181 5.40 -0.91 -2.42
C ILE A 181 4.60 -2.19 -2.19
N PRO A 182 4.88 -3.29 -2.91
CA PRO A 182 4.27 -4.58 -2.61
C PRO A 182 4.81 -5.13 -1.29
N SER A 183 3.98 -5.85 -0.54
CA SER A 183 4.38 -6.45 0.75
C SER A 183 5.26 -7.69 0.55
N MET A 184 6.45 -7.47 0.01
CA MET A 184 7.50 -8.46 -0.19
C MET A 184 8.86 -7.88 0.21
N CYS A 185 9.76 -8.70 0.72
CA CYS A 185 11.13 -8.28 1.00
C CYS A 185 12.16 -9.28 0.44
N ILE A 186 13.42 -8.87 0.45
CA ILE A 186 14.56 -9.69 0.01
C ILE A 186 15.64 -9.68 1.10
N ASP A 187 16.33 -10.80 1.29
CA ASP A 187 17.48 -10.87 2.18
C ASP A 187 18.81 -10.52 1.49
N GLN A 188 19.90 -10.61 2.24
CA GLN A 188 21.26 -10.33 1.73
C GLN A 188 21.75 -11.36 0.71
N GLN A 189 21.17 -12.56 0.71
CA GLN A 189 21.48 -13.65 -0.22
C GLN A 189 20.66 -13.60 -1.50
N GLY A 190 19.70 -12.65 -1.58
CA GLY A 190 18.80 -12.51 -2.71
C GLY A 190 17.53 -13.38 -2.63
N GLN A 191 17.31 -14.03 -1.48
CA GLN A 191 16.08 -14.78 -1.25
C GLN A 191 14.90 -13.83 -0.99
N LYS A 192 13.83 -14.00 -1.74
CA LYS A 192 12.60 -13.22 -1.61
C LYS A 192 11.64 -13.87 -0.61
N TYR A 193 10.85 -13.03 0.05
CA TYR A 193 9.87 -13.47 1.04
C TYR A 193 8.55 -12.72 0.87
N ASN A 194 7.46 -13.44 1.06
CA ASN A 194 6.12 -12.90 1.23
C ASN A 194 6.01 -12.28 2.62
N VAL A 195 5.51 -11.06 2.73
CA VAL A 195 5.37 -10.33 3.99
C VAL A 195 3.91 -9.98 4.24
N ASN A 196 3.48 -10.02 5.49
CA ASN A 196 2.18 -9.48 5.85
C ASN A 196 2.14 -7.97 5.56
N ALA A 197 1.12 -7.51 4.82
CA ALA A 197 1.05 -6.13 4.35
C ALA A 197 0.93 -5.10 5.48
N ASP A 198 0.29 -5.45 6.59
CA ASP A 198 0.16 -4.56 7.74
C ASP A 198 1.51 -4.37 8.42
N THR A 199 2.26 -5.47 8.62
CA THR A 199 3.61 -5.39 9.20
C THR A 199 4.61 -4.69 8.27
N ALA A 200 4.49 -4.87 6.95
CA ALA A 200 5.28 -4.11 5.98
C ALA A 200 4.99 -2.61 6.04
N ALA A 201 3.71 -2.23 6.12
CA ALA A 201 3.30 -0.83 6.23
C ALA A 201 3.77 -0.19 7.54
N MET A 202 3.71 -0.94 8.65
CA MET A 202 4.27 -0.47 9.94
C MET A 202 5.78 -0.22 9.84
N ALA A 203 6.54 -1.14 9.26
CA ALA A 203 7.99 -0.98 9.07
C ALA A 203 8.33 0.23 8.20
N VAL A 204 7.57 0.46 7.12
CA VAL A 204 7.74 1.64 6.25
C VAL A 204 7.40 2.93 7.01
N ALA A 205 6.29 2.95 7.76
CA ALA A 205 5.88 4.12 8.53
C ALA A 205 6.90 4.49 9.62
N GLU A 206 7.41 3.50 10.32
CA GLU A 206 8.46 3.69 11.34
C GLU A 206 9.76 4.23 10.72
N ALA A 207 10.24 3.59 9.66
CA ALA A 207 11.48 4.00 8.98
C ALA A 207 11.41 5.43 8.43
N LEU A 208 10.24 5.86 7.92
CA LEU A 208 10.04 7.21 7.39
C LEU A 208 9.71 8.25 8.48
N GLY A 209 9.45 7.83 9.72
CA GLY A 209 8.91 8.72 10.74
C GLY A 209 7.58 9.34 10.29
N ALA A 210 6.69 8.54 9.72
CA ALA A 210 5.45 9.00 9.14
C ALA A 210 4.55 9.68 10.17
N GLU A 211 3.93 10.79 9.79
CA GLU A 211 2.95 11.51 10.63
C GLU A 211 1.69 10.67 10.84
N LYS A 212 1.32 9.86 9.85
CA LYS A 212 0.15 8.97 9.89
C LYS A 212 0.45 7.65 9.18
N LEU A 213 -0.15 6.58 9.73
CA LEU A 213 -0.31 5.29 9.10
C LEU A 213 -1.81 5.00 9.00
N ILE A 214 -2.31 4.81 7.78
CA ILE A 214 -3.71 4.57 7.48
C ILE A 214 -3.85 3.16 6.94
N PHE A 215 -4.75 2.37 7.53
CA PHE A 215 -5.13 1.05 7.03
C PHE A 215 -6.48 1.16 6.32
N ILE A 216 -6.51 0.82 5.02
CA ILE A 216 -7.74 0.69 4.26
C ILE A 216 -7.98 -0.80 4.03
N SER A 217 -8.96 -1.32 4.70
CA SER A 217 -9.40 -2.72 4.65
C SER A 217 -10.92 -2.78 4.88
N ASP A 218 -11.49 -3.95 4.78
CA ASP A 218 -12.90 -4.23 5.12
C ASP A 218 -13.19 -3.94 6.57
#